data_f93f583627efb6e638527eb32f6e54b6
#
_entry.id   f93f583627efb6e638527eb32f6e54b6
#
_cell.length_a   1.000
_cell.length_b   1.000
_cell.length_c   1.000
_cell.angle_alpha   90.00
_cell.angle_beta   90.00
_cell.angle_gamma   90.00
#
_symmetry.space_group_name_H-M   'P 1'
#
loop_
_entity.id
_entity.type
_entity.pdbx_description
1 polymer ?
#
loop_
_entity_poly.entity_id
_entity_poly.type
_entity_poly.pdbx_seq_one_letter_code
_entity_poly.pdbx_strand_id
1 'polypeptide(L)'
;MYRSVVRKCYSSASASVLHVKVFAQSRQRCVSAIALQGVRYFSQTLSSNHAAPAPSFDIDHEFFNFTRGRFLCDEKLELKRRHRTFNVYELMRIAAQAVGATHCNHIEKLPDGTCNRILLLSMDNGKQVVAKIPNPNAGRPHFTTASEVATMKFMREVIGTPLPEVYAWSSRAHETLVGAEFIIMEKVEGITLEEASLPLDSPEMSQVVKSIAEHVHAWSCLTFEQYGCLYFARDLERHCLPALRYTDSSGVQISDKRFVVGPFYHYDYLDKTRDTKRQNNGPWSSLGEFHTAIVERGLARLEHTAPISPATGIYGPGLYQPSYETKIRALNAYLEIYHFMIPPDLSFSAPHISHCDVKNRHIFVDPNNSAKIVGIIGWQTTAILPFHFHRLEPGWFHPQQSEPDCDDDPSLPSDYKIRWKEQEEAHSLQLRRDLRCLYMSHLKDRSSKALQCLEICEDPVVHASTFPFTLFDVSETCFLFAIMMLEHEWETLPRAQGMAFPIELSDEEKQSIVIEILGVRKGVMLMKSLRESLIELHMINDDEKEELLLTTDDQYYAALNVLATLEALMIGEYAKNAEEAEEWKAQWPFRRE
;
A
#
# COMPACT_ATOMS: atom_id res chain seq x y z
N MET A 1 13.01 8.10 -26.86
CA MET A 1 13.87 6.89 -27.01
C MET A 1 13.72 5.95 -25.83
N TYR A 2 13.77 6.40 -24.56
CA TYR A 2 13.52 5.61 -23.35
C TYR A 2 12.17 4.88 -23.40
N ARG A 3 11.06 5.58 -23.70
CA ARG A 3 9.74 4.97 -23.93
C ARG A 3 9.76 3.90 -25.03
N SER A 4 10.57 4.08 -26.07
CA SER A 4 10.70 3.11 -27.18
C SER A 4 11.55 1.88 -26.81
N VAL A 5 12.57 2.04 -25.96
CA VAL A 5 13.45 0.93 -25.53
C VAL A 5 12.78 0.12 -24.42
N VAL A 6 12.12 0.77 -23.49
CA VAL A 6 11.23 0.11 -22.52
C VAL A 6 10.13 -0.63 -23.28
N ARG A 7 9.50 -0.02 -24.31
CA ARG A 7 8.57 -0.70 -25.23
C ARG A 7 9.20 -1.87 -25.97
N LYS A 8 10.44 -1.76 -26.47
CA LYS A 8 11.13 -2.87 -27.15
C LYS A 8 11.52 -4.01 -26.21
N CYS A 9 11.90 -3.72 -24.98
CA CYS A 9 12.07 -4.75 -23.95
C CYS A 9 10.74 -5.40 -23.57
N TYR A 10 9.62 -4.65 -23.63
CA TYR A 10 8.27 -5.17 -23.46
C TYR A 10 7.79 -6.00 -24.67
N SER A 11 8.13 -5.63 -25.91
CA SER A 11 7.72 -6.34 -27.13
C SER A 11 8.54 -7.60 -27.43
N SER A 12 9.81 -7.68 -27.05
CA SER A 12 10.60 -8.93 -27.20
C SER A 12 10.19 -10.03 -26.20
N ALA A 13 9.43 -9.69 -25.15
CA ALA A 13 8.82 -10.64 -24.23
C ALA A 13 7.62 -11.39 -24.86
N SER A 14 7.12 -10.97 -26.04
CA SER A 14 6.01 -11.65 -26.70
C SER A 14 6.33 -13.08 -27.16
N ALA A 15 7.59 -13.42 -27.41
CA ALA A 15 8.00 -14.81 -27.70
C ALA A 15 7.87 -15.73 -26.46
N SER A 16 8.03 -15.17 -25.24
CA SER A 16 7.86 -15.91 -23.98
C SER A 16 6.39 -16.07 -23.58
N VAL A 17 5.51 -15.21 -24.11
CA VAL A 17 4.04 -15.28 -23.87
C VAL A 17 3.44 -16.57 -24.44
N LEU A 18 4.04 -17.14 -25.50
CA LEU A 18 3.55 -18.43 -26.03
C LEU A 18 3.74 -19.56 -25.00
N HIS A 19 4.83 -19.57 -24.24
CA HIS A 19 5.07 -20.58 -23.17
C HIS A 19 4.12 -20.36 -21.97
N VAL A 20 3.86 -19.12 -21.60
CA VAL A 20 2.89 -18.79 -20.53
C VAL A 20 1.46 -19.13 -20.96
N LYS A 21 1.08 -18.91 -22.24
CA LYS A 21 -0.23 -19.35 -22.76
C LYS A 21 -0.41 -20.86 -22.76
N VAL A 22 0.65 -21.62 -23.01
CA VAL A 22 0.61 -23.08 -22.91
C VAL A 22 0.43 -23.53 -21.45
N PHE A 23 1.05 -22.82 -20.52
CA PHE A 23 0.88 -23.06 -19.08
C PHE A 23 -0.54 -22.70 -18.60
N ALA A 24 -1.11 -21.61 -19.06
CA ALA A 24 -2.50 -21.22 -18.77
C ALA A 24 -3.51 -22.22 -19.37
N GLN A 25 -3.26 -22.72 -20.59
CA GLN A 25 -4.13 -23.73 -21.21
C GLN A 25 -4.04 -25.12 -20.58
N SER A 26 -2.86 -25.54 -20.10
CA SER A 26 -2.73 -26.77 -19.30
C SER A 26 -3.35 -26.62 -17.90
N ARG A 27 -3.31 -25.39 -17.30
CA ARG A 27 -4.00 -25.07 -16.06
C ARG A 27 -5.52 -25.19 -16.16
N GLN A 28 -6.14 -24.66 -17.19
CA GLN A 28 -7.59 -24.75 -17.37
C GLN A 28 -8.09 -26.22 -17.35
N ARG A 29 -7.30 -27.16 -17.87
CA ARG A 29 -7.66 -28.59 -17.84
C ARG A 29 -7.44 -29.22 -16.45
N CYS A 30 -6.38 -28.89 -15.72
CA CYS A 30 -6.13 -29.40 -14.38
C CYS A 30 -7.04 -28.77 -13.33
N VAL A 31 -7.23 -27.46 -13.38
CA VAL A 31 -8.10 -26.72 -12.46
C VAL A 31 -9.56 -27.13 -12.61
N SER A 32 -10.04 -27.31 -13.85
CA SER A 32 -11.40 -27.80 -14.11
C SER A 32 -11.62 -29.24 -13.59
N ALA A 33 -10.60 -30.08 -13.60
CA ALA A 33 -10.70 -31.46 -13.07
C ALA A 33 -10.75 -31.47 -11.52
N ILE A 34 -10.02 -30.57 -10.86
CA ILE A 34 -10.01 -30.44 -9.38
C ILE A 34 -11.31 -29.78 -8.90
N ALA A 35 -11.79 -28.75 -9.59
CA ALA A 35 -13.05 -28.06 -9.25
C ALA A 35 -14.27 -29.00 -9.38
N LEU A 36 -14.29 -29.86 -10.40
CA LEU A 36 -15.38 -30.82 -10.59
C LEU A 36 -15.42 -31.93 -9.55
N GLN A 37 -14.30 -32.27 -8.90
CA GLN A 37 -14.30 -33.20 -7.76
C GLN A 37 -14.72 -32.51 -6.44
N GLY A 38 -14.37 -31.25 -6.21
CA GLY A 38 -14.76 -30.49 -5.03
C GLY A 38 -16.27 -30.20 -4.97
N VAL A 39 -16.88 -29.84 -6.10
CA VAL A 39 -18.31 -29.48 -6.16
C VAL A 39 -19.25 -30.67 -5.95
N ARG A 40 -18.83 -31.90 -6.19
CA ARG A 40 -19.68 -33.09 -5.92
C ARG A 40 -19.82 -33.45 -4.44
N TYR A 41 -18.96 -32.93 -3.56
CA TYR A 41 -19.06 -33.16 -2.12
C TYR A 41 -19.99 -32.17 -1.39
N PHE A 42 -20.36 -31.04 -2.02
CA PHE A 42 -21.08 -29.95 -1.36
C PHE A 42 -22.61 -30.06 -1.35
N SER A 43 -23.22 -31.05 -2.03
CA SER A 43 -24.68 -31.10 -2.19
C SER A 43 -25.42 -32.04 -1.23
N GLN A 44 -24.76 -32.62 -0.22
CA GLN A 44 -25.41 -33.64 0.64
C GLN A 44 -25.51 -33.34 2.15
N THR A 45 -25.13 -32.16 2.64
CA THR A 45 -25.21 -31.88 4.10
C THR A 45 -25.91 -30.57 4.44
N LEU A 46 -27.14 -30.39 3.97
CA LEU A 46 -28.02 -29.35 4.51
C LEU A 46 -29.38 -29.95 4.84
N SER A 47 -29.49 -30.56 6.01
CA SER A 47 -30.74 -30.61 6.78
C SER A 47 -30.53 -31.20 8.18
N SER A 48 -30.45 -30.35 9.20
CA SER A 48 -31.01 -30.63 10.52
C SER A 48 -31.11 -29.32 11.33
N ASN A 49 -32.32 -28.84 11.47
CA ASN A 49 -32.70 -27.82 12.44
C ASN A 49 -32.51 -28.34 13.87
N HIS A 50 -31.58 -27.76 14.61
CA HIS A 50 -31.67 -27.70 16.07
C HIS A 50 -31.31 -26.29 16.50
N ALA A 51 -32.28 -25.62 17.14
CA ALA A 51 -32.05 -24.36 17.83
C ALA A 51 -31.05 -24.60 18.96
N ALA A 52 -29.85 -24.07 18.79
CA ALA A 52 -28.83 -24.05 19.82
C ALA A 52 -29.16 -22.96 20.86
N PRO A 53 -28.79 -23.15 22.14
CA PRO A 53 -28.91 -22.10 23.15
C PRO A 53 -28.04 -20.90 22.74
N ALA A 54 -28.48 -19.69 23.08
CA ALA A 54 -27.76 -18.46 22.79
C ALA A 54 -26.31 -18.59 23.25
N PRO A 55 -25.32 -18.30 22.36
CA PRO A 55 -23.93 -18.42 22.73
C PRO A 55 -23.62 -17.43 23.85
N SER A 56 -23.07 -17.93 24.95
CA SER A 56 -22.32 -17.09 25.89
C SER A 56 -21.08 -16.63 25.15
N PHE A 57 -21.11 -15.41 24.61
CA PHE A 57 -19.94 -14.82 23.94
C PHE A 57 -18.78 -14.80 24.93
N ASP A 58 -17.71 -15.49 24.63
CA ASP A 58 -16.39 -15.21 25.18
C ASP A 58 -15.92 -13.89 24.54
N ILE A 59 -16.49 -12.80 25.05
CA ILE A 59 -16.28 -11.42 24.55
C ILE A 59 -14.80 -11.12 24.42
N ASP A 60 -13.99 -11.66 25.33
CA ASP A 60 -12.56 -11.40 25.37
C ASP A 60 -11.80 -12.00 24.18
N HIS A 61 -12.20 -13.17 23.71
CA HIS A 61 -11.48 -13.83 22.60
C HIS A 61 -11.71 -13.11 21.27
N GLU A 62 -12.93 -12.71 20.97
CA GLU A 62 -13.27 -12.07 19.69
C GLU A 62 -12.60 -10.70 19.54
N PHE A 63 -12.60 -9.87 20.59
CA PHE A 63 -12.03 -8.54 20.53
C PHE A 63 -10.50 -8.52 20.44
N PHE A 64 -9.79 -9.59 20.81
CA PHE A 64 -8.35 -9.62 20.87
C PHE A 64 -7.69 -10.30 19.67
N ASN A 65 -8.41 -11.11 18.94
CA ASN A 65 -7.90 -11.88 17.84
C ASN A 65 -8.37 -11.34 16.48
N PHE A 66 -7.60 -11.61 15.45
CA PHE A 66 -8.00 -11.37 14.08
C PHE A 66 -9.06 -12.39 13.68
N THR A 67 -10.19 -11.92 13.14
CA THR A 67 -11.37 -12.76 12.85
C THR A 67 -11.84 -12.69 11.41
N ARG A 68 -11.11 -11.95 10.54
CA ARG A 68 -11.54 -11.74 9.15
C ARG A 68 -11.21 -12.91 8.23
N GLY A 69 -10.30 -13.80 8.65
CA GLY A 69 -9.91 -14.96 7.84
C GLY A 69 -8.56 -15.54 8.22
N ARG A 70 -8.01 -16.32 7.30
CA ARG A 70 -6.75 -17.06 7.45
C ARG A 70 -5.74 -16.64 6.40
N PHE A 71 -4.45 -16.70 6.72
CA PHE A 71 -3.36 -16.27 5.84
C PHE A 71 -2.68 -17.47 5.17
N LEU A 72 -2.47 -17.40 3.85
CA LEU A 72 -1.75 -18.43 3.10
C LEU A 72 -0.24 -18.43 3.33
N CYS A 73 0.31 -17.30 3.78
CA CYS A 73 1.74 -17.16 4.11
C CYS A 73 1.90 -16.86 5.59
N ASP A 74 2.83 -17.54 6.26
CA ASP A 74 3.24 -17.26 7.65
C ASP A 74 2.09 -17.02 8.64
N GLU A 75 1.02 -17.81 8.57
CA GLU A 75 -0.23 -17.58 9.29
C GLU A 75 -0.03 -17.32 10.79
N LYS A 76 0.77 -18.14 11.47
CA LYS A 76 1.03 -17.95 12.91
C LYS A 76 1.66 -16.60 13.21
N LEU A 77 2.59 -16.16 12.37
CA LEU A 77 3.25 -14.87 12.51
C LEU A 77 2.27 -13.73 12.24
N GLU A 78 1.45 -13.84 11.20
CA GLU A 78 0.45 -12.84 10.82
C GLU A 78 -0.66 -12.70 11.89
N LEU A 79 -1.15 -13.81 12.45
CA LEU A 79 -2.10 -13.79 13.57
C LEU A 79 -1.47 -13.19 14.84
N LYS A 80 -0.22 -13.58 15.17
CA LYS A 80 0.51 -13.02 16.32
C LYS A 80 0.73 -11.51 16.19
N ARG A 81 1.05 -11.02 15.00
CA ARG A 81 1.22 -9.59 14.72
C ARG A 81 -0.07 -8.79 14.82
N ARG A 82 -1.23 -9.44 14.69
CA ARG A 82 -2.56 -8.81 14.79
C ARG A 82 -3.23 -9.03 16.15
N HIS A 83 -2.65 -9.85 17.02
CA HIS A 83 -3.16 -10.06 18.35
C HIS A 83 -2.86 -8.87 19.26
N ARG A 84 -3.89 -8.34 19.96
CA ARG A 84 -3.75 -7.24 20.92
C ARG A 84 -4.77 -7.36 22.03
N THR A 85 -4.31 -7.45 23.28
CA THR A 85 -5.17 -7.43 24.47
C THR A 85 -5.31 -6.00 25.00
N PHE A 86 -6.48 -5.68 25.54
CA PHE A 86 -6.81 -4.39 26.17
C PHE A 86 -8.01 -4.55 27.10
N ASN A 87 -8.22 -3.58 27.99
CA ASN A 87 -9.39 -3.55 28.87
C ASN A 87 -10.58 -2.93 28.15
N VAL A 88 -11.50 -3.78 27.69
CA VAL A 88 -12.71 -3.40 26.94
C VAL A 88 -13.62 -2.50 27.78
N TYR A 89 -13.82 -2.80 29.05
CA TYR A 89 -14.70 -2.02 29.93
C TYR A 89 -14.18 -0.61 30.17
N GLU A 90 -12.87 -0.47 30.33
CA GLU A 90 -12.25 0.84 30.48
C GLU A 90 -12.31 1.65 29.18
N LEU A 91 -12.15 1.01 28.02
CA LEU A 91 -12.34 1.66 26.72
C LEU A 91 -13.79 2.17 26.58
N MET A 92 -14.79 1.35 26.92
CA MET A 92 -16.21 1.72 26.91
C MET A 92 -16.49 2.91 27.86
N ARG A 93 -15.90 2.90 29.06
CA ARG A 93 -16.02 3.99 30.05
C ARG A 93 -15.46 5.31 29.52
N ILE A 94 -14.25 5.27 28.94
CA ILE A 94 -13.60 6.46 28.35
C ILE A 94 -14.43 6.98 27.18
N ALA A 95 -14.94 6.10 26.32
CA ALA A 95 -15.76 6.47 25.18
C ALA A 95 -17.07 7.16 25.61
N ALA A 96 -17.78 6.61 26.60
CA ALA A 96 -18.98 7.24 27.14
C ALA A 96 -18.69 8.63 27.72
N GLN A 97 -17.64 8.74 28.53
CA GLN A 97 -17.23 10.01 29.13
C GLN A 97 -16.89 11.06 28.06
N ALA A 98 -16.18 10.67 26.98
CA ALA A 98 -15.74 11.57 25.92
C ALA A 98 -16.90 12.23 25.16
N VAL A 99 -18.08 11.59 25.11
CA VAL A 99 -19.26 12.12 24.40
C VAL A 99 -20.40 12.53 25.34
N GLY A 100 -20.13 12.63 26.65
CA GLY A 100 -21.10 13.05 27.65
C GLY A 100 -22.21 12.05 27.89
N ALA A 101 -21.97 10.76 27.68
CA ALA A 101 -22.85 9.67 27.99
C ALA A 101 -22.55 9.11 29.39
N THR A 102 -23.55 8.41 30.01
CA THR A 102 -23.37 7.78 31.32
C THR A 102 -22.66 6.43 31.19
N HIS A 103 -23.00 5.66 30.15
CA HIS A 103 -22.38 4.38 29.85
C HIS A 103 -22.55 3.97 28.39
N CYS A 104 -21.73 2.99 27.97
CA CYS A 104 -21.86 2.35 26.68
C CYS A 104 -22.79 1.14 26.80
N ASN A 105 -23.84 1.12 25.97
CA ASN A 105 -24.85 0.06 25.99
C ASN A 105 -24.44 -1.16 25.18
N HIS A 106 -23.69 -0.92 24.09
CA HIS A 106 -23.33 -1.98 23.15
C HIS A 106 -21.97 -1.69 22.52
N ILE A 107 -21.20 -2.74 22.33
CA ILE A 107 -19.93 -2.72 21.61
C ILE A 107 -19.95 -3.81 20.55
N GLU A 108 -19.58 -3.45 19.34
CA GLU A 108 -19.52 -4.34 18.19
C GLU A 108 -18.13 -4.25 17.56
N LYS A 109 -17.56 -5.39 17.21
CA LYS A 109 -16.33 -5.45 16.47
C LYS A 109 -16.64 -5.36 14.97
N LEU A 110 -16.15 -4.33 14.31
CA LEU A 110 -16.18 -4.21 12.86
C LEU A 110 -15.06 -5.07 12.23
N PRO A 111 -15.14 -5.36 10.93
CA PRO A 111 -14.10 -6.12 10.23
C PRO A 111 -12.69 -5.56 10.50
N ASP A 112 -11.76 -6.42 10.88
CA ASP A 112 -10.37 -6.03 11.17
C ASP A 112 -9.69 -5.45 9.93
N GLY A 113 -8.98 -4.33 10.10
CA GLY A 113 -8.02 -3.86 9.10
C GLY A 113 -6.67 -4.56 9.23
N THR A 114 -5.77 -4.32 8.27
CA THR A 114 -4.39 -4.85 8.30
C THR A 114 -3.64 -4.44 9.56
N CYS A 115 -3.79 -3.17 9.96
CA CYS A 115 -3.03 -2.53 11.03
C CYS A 115 -3.86 -2.18 12.27
N ASN A 116 -5.18 -2.28 12.20
CA ASN A 116 -6.05 -1.76 13.24
C ASN A 116 -7.23 -2.67 13.50
N ARG A 117 -7.65 -2.68 14.76
CA ARG A 117 -8.95 -3.18 15.20
C ARG A 117 -9.92 -2.02 15.34
N ILE A 118 -11.11 -2.20 14.81
CA ILE A 118 -12.14 -1.17 14.80
C ILE A 118 -13.35 -1.68 15.59
N LEU A 119 -13.81 -0.89 16.54
CA LEU A 119 -14.96 -1.18 17.38
C LEU A 119 -16.00 -0.06 17.26
N LEU A 120 -17.25 -0.41 17.07
CA LEU A 120 -18.37 0.51 17.12
C LEU A 120 -19.00 0.45 18.51
N LEU A 121 -19.10 1.59 19.18
CA LEU A 121 -19.65 1.72 20.52
C LEU A 121 -20.91 2.57 20.48
N SER A 122 -22.02 2.04 21.01
CA SER A 122 -23.31 2.72 21.10
C SER A 122 -23.57 3.14 22.54
N MET A 123 -23.82 4.43 22.75
CA MET A 123 -24.00 5.04 24.07
C MET A 123 -25.48 5.12 24.49
N ASP A 124 -25.74 5.27 25.80
CA ASP A 124 -27.06 5.45 26.36
C ASP A 124 -27.77 6.76 25.95
N ASN A 125 -26.99 7.76 25.54
CA ASN A 125 -27.51 9.02 25.00
C ASN A 125 -27.79 8.98 23.48
N GLY A 126 -27.74 7.79 22.85
CA GLY A 126 -28.00 7.57 21.43
C GLY A 126 -26.81 7.86 20.49
N LYS A 127 -25.70 8.39 21.00
CA LYS A 127 -24.50 8.62 20.19
C LYS A 127 -23.79 7.31 19.89
N GLN A 128 -23.20 7.24 18.70
CA GLN A 128 -22.28 6.19 18.32
C GLN A 128 -20.88 6.77 18.09
N VAL A 129 -19.86 6.05 18.52
CA VAL A 129 -18.46 6.41 18.29
C VAL A 129 -17.68 5.20 17.79
N VAL A 130 -16.58 5.47 17.08
CA VAL A 130 -15.66 4.44 16.62
C VAL A 130 -14.40 4.47 17.49
N ALA A 131 -14.02 3.32 18.03
CA ALA A 131 -12.73 3.15 18.68
C ALA A 131 -11.79 2.35 17.77
N LYS A 132 -10.65 2.95 17.48
CA LYS A 132 -9.56 2.36 16.69
C LYS A 132 -8.45 1.94 17.65
N ILE A 133 -8.03 0.68 17.58
CA ILE A 133 -6.94 0.12 18.40
C ILE A 133 -5.88 -0.42 17.44
N PRO A 134 -4.68 0.20 17.38
CA PRO A 134 -3.61 -0.27 16.54
C PRO A 134 -3.07 -1.62 17.03
N ASN A 135 -2.85 -2.53 16.08
CA ASN A 135 -2.15 -3.79 16.32
C ASN A 135 -0.63 -3.62 16.10
N PRO A 136 0.23 -4.62 16.41
CA PRO A 136 1.67 -4.51 16.18
C PRO A 136 2.13 -4.21 14.74
N ASN A 137 1.28 -4.41 13.71
CA ASN A 137 1.59 -4.02 12.33
C ASN A 137 1.33 -2.54 12.04
N ALA A 138 0.66 -1.82 12.95
CA ALA A 138 0.31 -0.41 12.76
C ALA A 138 1.53 0.51 12.68
N GLY A 139 2.66 0.06 13.22
CA GLY A 139 3.89 0.80 13.22
C GLY A 139 4.53 0.92 14.60
N ARG A 140 5.35 1.96 14.77
CA ARG A 140 6.03 2.18 16.03
C ARG A 140 5.06 2.66 17.12
N PRO A 141 4.96 1.95 18.24
CA PRO A 141 4.14 2.36 19.36
C PRO A 141 4.40 3.81 19.79
N HIS A 142 3.37 4.49 20.24
CA HIS A 142 3.33 5.91 20.55
C HIS A 142 3.40 6.82 19.32
N PHE A 143 4.44 6.71 18.50
CA PHE A 143 4.67 7.65 17.40
C PHE A 143 3.59 7.57 16.30
N THR A 144 3.19 6.37 15.90
CA THR A 144 2.19 6.21 14.84
C THR A 144 0.83 6.77 15.27
N THR A 145 0.37 6.44 16.46
CA THR A 145 -0.92 6.94 16.99
C THR A 145 -0.89 8.45 17.24
N ALA A 146 0.19 8.96 17.85
CA ALA A 146 0.32 10.40 18.13
C ALA A 146 0.39 11.23 16.84
N SER A 147 1.11 10.75 15.83
CA SER A 147 1.19 11.41 14.53
C SER A 147 -0.15 11.40 13.80
N GLU A 148 -0.87 10.27 13.81
CA GLU A 148 -2.19 10.17 13.16
C GLU A 148 -3.16 11.20 13.75
N VAL A 149 -3.26 11.25 15.08
CA VAL A 149 -4.20 12.20 15.73
C VAL A 149 -3.80 13.65 15.49
N ALA A 150 -2.50 13.98 15.55
CA ALA A 150 -2.02 15.32 15.23
C ALA A 150 -2.31 15.71 13.77
N THR A 151 -2.10 14.78 12.84
CA THR A 151 -2.38 14.96 11.40
C THR A 151 -3.88 15.14 11.17
N MET A 152 -4.74 14.29 11.73
CA MET A 152 -6.20 14.44 11.61
C MET A 152 -6.66 15.80 12.13
N LYS A 153 -6.15 16.24 13.27
CA LYS A 153 -6.50 17.54 13.86
C LYS A 153 -6.06 18.70 12.97
N PHE A 154 -4.83 18.64 12.44
CA PHE A 154 -4.29 19.65 11.56
C PHE A 154 -5.08 19.73 10.24
N MET A 155 -5.31 18.59 9.58
CA MET A 155 -6.00 18.54 8.29
C MET A 155 -7.47 18.98 8.41
N ARG A 156 -8.14 18.67 9.52
CA ARG A 156 -9.51 19.11 9.80
C ARG A 156 -9.58 20.61 10.08
N GLU A 157 -8.73 21.14 10.96
CA GLU A 157 -8.85 22.52 11.45
C GLU A 157 -8.19 23.57 10.54
N VAL A 158 -7.07 23.20 9.91
CA VAL A 158 -6.29 24.15 9.09
C VAL A 158 -6.73 24.11 7.63
N ILE A 159 -6.99 22.91 7.10
CA ILE A 159 -7.32 22.73 5.68
C ILE A 159 -8.82 22.62 5.44
N GLY A 160 -9.58 22.17 6.46
CA GLY A 160 -11.02 21.95 6.33
C GLY A 160 -11.38 20.64 5.65
N THR A 161 -10.47 19.66 5.62
CA THR A 161 -10.75 18.32 5.10
C THR A 161 -11.83 17.66 5.98
N PRO A 162 -12.87 17.02 5.40
CA PRO A 162 -13.89 16.34 6.16
C PRO A 162 -13.32 15.06 6.80
N LEU A 163 -12.93 15.15 8.06
CA LEU A 163 -12.44 14.05 8.87
C LEU A 163 -13.30 13.87 10.13
N PRO A 164 -13.39 12.63 10.66
CA PRO A 164 -14.02 12.40 11.95
C PRO A 164 -13.32 13.19 13.06
N GLU A 165 -14.11 13.73 13.97
CA GLU A 165 -13.60 14.39 15.16
C GLU A 165 -13.01 13.37 16.13
N VAL A 166 -11.81 13.63 16.66
CA VAL A 166 -11.19 12.79 17.69
C VAL A 166 -11.67 13.28 19.07
N TYR A 167 -12.41 12.44 19.78
CA TYR A 167 -12.96 12.74 21.09
C TYR A 167 -12.01 12.43 22.23
N ALA A 168 -11.34 11.28 22.17
CA ALA A 168 -10.35 10.86 23.14
C ALA A 168 -9.31 9.93 22.49
N TRP A 169 -8.09 9.92 23.01
CA TRP A 169 -7.03 9.03 22.53
C TRP A 169 -5.91 8.87 23.55
N SER A 170 -5.16 7.81 23.43
CA SER A 170 -3.86 7.62 24.10
C SER A 170 -2.92 6.87 23.17
N SER A 171 -1.73 7.39 23.01
CA SER A 171 -0.63 6.73 22.30
C SER A 171 0.29 5.91 23.21
N ARG A 172 0.09 5.98 24.53
CA ARG A 172 0.93 5.27 25.51
C ARG A 172 0.08 4.28 26.30
N ALA A 173 0.24 3.00 25.98
CA ALA A 173 -0.55 1.92 26.55
C ALA A 173 -0.55 1.87 28.10
N HIS A 174 0.54 2.31 28.73
CA HIS A 174 0.71 2.28 30.19
C HIS A 174 0.12 3.51 30.92
N GLU A 175 -0.27 4.55 30.20
CA GLU A 175 -0.83 5.78 30.81
C GLU A 175 -2.34 5.66 31.12
N THR A 176 -3.02 4.66 30.56
CA THR A 176 -4.44 4.43 30.80
C THR A 176 -4.72 3.00 31.24
N LEU A 177 -5.80 2.78 31.95
CA LEU A 177 -6.24 1.44 32.34
C LEU A 177 -6.75 0.60 31.16
N VAL A 178 -6.86 1.16 29.97
CA VAL A 178 -7.12 0.40 28.73
C VAL A 178 -5.97 -0.57 28.44
N GLY A 179 -4.75 -0.20 28.77
CA GLY A 179 -3.57 -1.05 28.55
C GLY A 179 -3.14 -1.19 27.08
N ALA A 180 -3.72 -0.38 26.19
CA ALA A 180 -3.37 -0.31 24.76
C ALA A 180 -3.46 1.13 24.25
N GLU A 181 -2.85 1.39 23.11
CA GLU A 181 -3.08 2.62 22.35
C GLU A 181 -4.49 2.59 21.74
N PHE A 182 -5.15 3.74 21.69
CA PHE A 182 -6.48 3.85 21.11
C PHE A 182 -6.76 5.27 20.60
N ILE A 183 -7.70 5.36 19.64
CA ILE A 183 -8.31 6.61 19.17
C ILE A 183 -9.83 6.40 19.21
N ILE A 184 -10.53 7.21 19.98
CA ILE A 184 -12.01 7.28 20.01
C ILE A 184 -12.42 8.49 19.21
N MET A 185 -13.19 8.27 18.16
CA MET A 185 -13.54 9.32 17.19
C MET A 185 -15.00 9.23 16.76
N GLU A 186 -15.46 10.28 16.14
CA GLU A 186 -16.76 10.38 15.50
C GLU A 186 -16.99 9.19 14.55
N LYS A 187 -18.18 8.59 14.61
CA LYS A 187 -18.64 7.72 13.54
C LYS A 187 -19.09 8.62 12.39
N VAL A 188 -18.46 8.48 11.24
CA VAL A 188 -18.87 9.22 10.05
C VAL A 188 -20.29 8.80 9.64
N GLU A 189 -21.19 9.77 9.56
CA GLU A 189 -22.55 9.54 9.09
C GLU A 189 -22.60 9.46 7.57
N GLY A 190 -22.30 8.29 7.04
CA GLY A 190 -22.19 8.02 5.61
C GLY A 190 -21.93 6.54 5.34
N ILE A 191 -21.88 6.19 4.07
CA ILE A 191 -21.42 4.88 3.58
C ILE A 191 -20.12 5.07 2.82
N THR A 192 -19.28 4.06 2.76
CA THR A 192 -18.05 4.13 1.97
C THR A 192 -18.37 4.23 0.47
N LEU A 193 -17.49 4.84 -0.30
CA LEU A 193 -17.64 4.90 -1.76
C LEU A 193 -17.64 3.49 -2.38
N GLU A 194 -16.97 2.54 -1.73
CA GLU A 194 -17.00 1.12 -2.08
C GLU A 194 -18.40 0.51 -1.88
N GLU A 195 -19.03 0.72 -0.71
CA GLU A 195 -20.42 0.29 -0.42
C GLU A 195 -21.43 0.99 -1.32
N ALA A 196 -21.22 2.26 -1.65
CA ALA A 196 -22.09 3.02 -2.56
C ALA A 196 -22.11 2.45 -3.98
N SER A 197 -21.06 1.71 -4.37
CA SER A 197 -20.95 1.00 -5.66
C SER A 197 -21.37 1.84 -6.86
N LEU A 198 -20.92 3.10 -6.91
CA LEU A 198 -21.31 4.03 -7.97
C LEU A 198 -20.81 3.55 -9.33
N PRO A 199 -21.65 3.52 -10.37
CA PRO A 199 -21.19 3.28 -11.72
C PRO A 199 -20.13 4.30 -12.14
N LEU A 200 -19.06 3.84 -12.81
CA LEU A 200 -17.93 4.70 -13.20
C LEU A 200 -18.35 5.85 -14.13
N ASP A 201 -19.38 5.66 -14.93
CA ASP A 201 -19.95 6.65 -15.88
C ASP A 201 -21.04 7.53 -15.25
N SER A 202 -21.34 7.36 -13.95
CA SER A 202 -22.38 8.13 -13.29
C SER A 202 -21.99 9.59 -13.07
N PRO A 203 -22.96 10.52 -13.09
CA PRO A 203 -22.74 11.92 -12.73
C PRO A 203 -22.23 12.08 -11.28
N GLU A 204 -22.70 11.21 -10.39
CA GLU A 204 -22.30 11.17 -8.98
C GLU A 204 -20.80 10.84 -8.85
N MET A 205 -20.32 9.80 -9.56
CA MET A 205 -18.91 9.45 -9.59
C MET A 205 -18.04 10.57 -10.15
N SER A 206 -18.50 11.21 -11.23
CA SER A 206 -17.82 12.38 -11.78
C SER A 206 -17.71 13.54 -10.77
N GLN A 207 -18.74 13.77 -9.95
CA GLN A 207 -18.72 14.80 -8.92
C GLN A 207 -17.81 14.41 -7.75
N VAL A 208 -17.79 13.14 -7.33
CA VAL A 208 -16.85 12.63 -6.32
C VAL A 208 -15.41 12.84 -6.77
N VAL A 209 -15.08 12.51 -8.03
CA VAL A 209 -13.74 12.72 -8.60
C VAL A 209 -13.32 14.19 -8.55
N LYS A 210 -14.22 15.12 -8.90
CA LYS A 210 -13.96 16.57 -8.79
C LYS A 210 -13.72 17.00 -7.35
N SER A 211 -14.54 16.51 -6.39
CA SER A 211 -14.38 16.83 -4.97
C SER A 211 -13.05 16.29 -4.42
N ILE A 212 -12.60 15.13 -4.85
CA ILE A 212 -11.27 14.60 -4.48
C ILE A 212 -10.17 15.50 -5.03
N ALA A 213 -10.28 15.93 -6.30
CA ALA A 213 -9.31 16.85 -6.89
C ALA A 213 -9.23 18.18 -6.10
N GLU A 214 -10.37 18.68 -5.58
CA GLU A 214 -10.39 19.86 -4.72
C GLU A 214 -9.64 19.64 -3.39
N HIS A 215 -9.82 18.47 -2.77
CA HIS A 215 -9.07 18.13 -1.55
C HIS A 215 -7.58 17.99 -1.82
N VAL A 216 -7.19 17.27 -2.87
CA VAL A 216 -5.77 17.10 -3.26
C VAL A 216 -5.14 18.45 -3.59
N HIS A 217 -5.87 19.34 -4.28
CA HIS A 217 -5.41 20.71 -4.49
C HIS A 217 -5.17 21.43 -3.15
N ALA A 218 -6.11 21.39 -2.21
CA ALA A 218 -5.98 22.04 -0.91
C ALA A 218 -4.78 21.49 -0.12
N TRP A 219 -4.55 20.17 -0.13
CA TRP A 219 -3.39 19.56 0.51
C TRP A 219 -2.08 19.97 -0.14
N SER A 220 -2.03 20.08 -1.46
CA SER A 220 -0.83 20.45 -2.23
C SER A 220 -0.44 21.93 -2.11
N CYS A 221 -1.32 22.77 -1.59
CA CYS A 221 -1.05 24.20 -1.39
C CYS A 221 -0.20 24.49 -0.15
N LEU A 222 0.00 23.52 0.75
CA LEU A 222 0.80 23.71 1.96
C LEU A 222 2.24 23.27 1.73
N THR A 223 3.19 24.13 2.10
CA THR A 223 4.62 23.81 2.07
C THR A 223 5.20 23.97 3.47
N PHE A 224 5.93 22.96 3.94
CA PHE A 224 6.54 22.93 5.27
C PHE A 224 8.04 23.24 5.21
N GLU A 225 8.68 23.45 6.37
CA GLU A 225 10.13 23.71 6.43
C GLU A 225 10.97 22.44 6.65
N GLN A 226 10.33 21.33 7.08
CA GLN A 226 11.02 20.08 7.43
C GLN A 226 10.27 18.87 6.91
N TYR A 227 11.01 17.78 6.65
CA TYR A 227 10.48 16.45 6.35
C TYR A 227 10.36 15.63 7.63
N GLY A 228 9.32 14.81 7.75
CA GLY A 228 9.06 13.98 8.91
C GLY A 228 7.58 13.67 9.09
N CYS A 229 7.13 13.43 10.32
CA CYS A 229 5.72 13.29 10.64
C CYS A 229 5.25 14.42 11.55
N LEU A 230 3.95 14.71 11.50
CA LEU A 230 3.35 15.76 12.31
C LEU A 230 2.99 15.22 13.70
N TYR A 231 3.25 15.99 14.75
CA TYR A 231 2.92 15.65 16.13
C TYR A 231 2.39 16.87 16.87
N PHE A 232 1.63 16.65 17.94
CA PHE A 232 1.46 17.72 18.91
C PHE A 232 2.77 17.96 19.67
N ALA A 233 3.09 19.22 19.95
CA ALA A 233 4.32 19.58 20.63
C ALA A 233 4.49 18.89 22.02
N ARG A 234 3.37 18.62 22.71
CA ARG A 234 3.34 17.96 24.02
C ARG A 234 3.65 16.46 23.99
N ASP A 235 3.54 15.79 22.82
CA ASP A 235 3.67 14.35 22.72
C ASP A 235 5.11 13.89 22.49
N LEU A 236 6.00 14.83 22.16
CA LEU A 236 7.43 14.59 22.01
C LEU A 236 8.20 15.09 23.23
N GLU A 237 8.98 14.22 23.84
CA GLU A 237 9.76 14.52 25.06
C GLU A 237 10.91 15.55 24.85
N ARG A 238 11.17 15.93 23.62
CA ARG A 238 12.20 16.92 23.29
C ARG A 238 11.65 18.33 23.44
N HIS A 239 11.88 18.96 24.57
CA HIS A 239 11.45 20.33 24.91
C HIS A 239 12.01 21.44 24.00
N CYS A 240 12.74 21.11 22.93
CA CYS A 240 13.43 22.08 22.06
C CYS A 240 13.09 21.93 20.57
N LEU A 241 12.00 21.23 20.19
CA LEU A 241 11.59 21.23 18.78
C LEU A 241 10.95 22.56 18.44
N PRO A 242 11.29 23.15 17.26
CA PRO A 242 10.67 24.40 16.83
C PRO A 242 9.18 24.19 16.58
N ALA A 243 8.37 25.22 16.81
CA ALA A 243 6.97 25.22 16.42
C ALA A 243 6.85 24.92 14.93
N LEU A 244 5.77 24.24 14.56
CA LEU A 244 5.47 23.97 13.16
C LEU A 244 5.47 25.27 12.35
N ARG A 245 6.20 25.28 11.24
CA ARG A 245 6.17 26.36 10.26
C ARG A 245 5.75 25.83 8.92
N TYR A 246 4.81 26.51 8.30
CA TYR A 246 4.34 26.20 6.96
C TYR A 246 3.90 27.46 6.23
N THR A 247 3.89 27.40 4.91
CA THR A 247 3.34 28.43 4.04
C THR A 247 1.98 27.97 3.56
N ASP A 248 0.96 28.79 3.69
CA ASP A 248 -0.41 28.46 3.28
C ASP A 248 -0.65 28.74 1.78
N SER A 249 -1.89 28.51 1.33
CA SER A 249 -2.34 28.70 -0.06
C SER A 249 -2.23 30.16 -0.54
N SER A 250 -2.16 31.13 0.37
CA SER A 250 -1.99 32.55 0.05
C SER A 250 -0.53 33.00 0.05
N GLY A 251 0.42 32.09 0.34
CA GLY A 251 1.85 32.37 0.43
C GLY A 251 2.27 32.98 1.77
N VAL A 252 1.39 33.00 2.77
CA VAL A 252 1.68 33.50 4.11
C VAL A 252 2.37 32.44 4.94
N GLN A 253 3.50 32.80 5.55
CA GLN A 253 4.21 31.93 6.49
C GLN A 253 3.53 31.96 7.86
N ILE A 254 3.13 30.79 8.33
CA ILE A 254 2.42 30.59 9.60
C ILE A 254 3.31 29.80 10.54
N SER A 255 3.28 30.16 11.83
CA SER A 255 3.91 29.41 12.92
C SER A 255 2.82 28.95 13.90
N ASP A 256 2.64 27.62 14.01
CA ASP A 256 1.66 27.02 14.92
C ASP A 256 2.36 26.26 16.05
N LYS A 257 2.27 26.79 17.26
CA LYS A 257 2.90 26.23 18.46
C LYS A 257 2.25 24.95 18.97
N ARG A 258 1.06 24.60 18.47
CA ARG A 258 0.37 23.37 18.85
C ARG A 258 1.06 22.13 18.29
N PHE A 259 1.72 22.29 17.13
CA PHE A 259 2.30 21.21 16.36
C PHE A 259 3.81 21.40 16.17
N VAL A 260 4.47 20.27 15.90
CA VAL A 260 5.89 20.19 15.51
C VAL A 260 6.06 19.13 14.43
N VAL A 261 7.10 19.25 13.62
CA VAL A 261 7.58 18.14 12.80
C VAL A 261 8.51 17.29 13.67
N GLY A 262 8.27 16.02 13.71
CA GLY A 262 9.03 15.07 14.52
C GLY A 262 9.50 13.85 13.71
N PRO A 263 9.87 12.77 14.41
CA PRO A 263 10.42 11.57 13.79
C PRO A 263 9.50 10.99 12.73
N PHE A 264 10.12 10.49 11.66
CA PHE A 264 9.45 9.90 10.51
C PHE A 264 9.18 8.41 10.73
N TYR A 265 7.90 8.03 10.69
CA TYR A 265 7.43 6.66 10.77
C TYR A 265 6.35 6.42 9.72
N HIS A 266 6.78 6.19 8.49
CA HIS A 266 5.90 5.86 7.36
C HIS A 266 5.75 4.34 7.24
N TYR A 267 4.64 3.84 6.67
CA TYR A 267 4.33 2.41 6.53
C TYR A 267 5.45 1.64 5.80
N ASP A 268 5.92 2.14 4.67
CA ASP A 268 7.00 1.53 3.89
C ASP A 268 8.36 1.53 4.64
N TYR A 269 8.43 2.31 5.72
CA TYR A 269 9.57 2.46 6.62
C TYR A 269 9.39 1.72 7.93
N LEU A 270 8.26 1.03 8.12
CA LEU A 270 8.04 0.28 9.34
C LEU A 270 8.95 -0.92 9.35
N ASP A 271 10.06 -0.76 10.00
CA ASP A 271 10.95 -1.85 10.32
C ASP A 271 10.19 -2.83 11.22
N LYS A 272 9.80 -3.97 10.66
CA LYS A 272 9.22 -5.08 11.42
C LYS A 272 10.25 -5.70 12.36
N THR A 273 11.49 -5.24 12.33
CA THR A 273 12.60 -5.65 13.18
C THR A 273 12.94 -4.56 14.20
N ARG A 274 13.53 -4.98 15.30
CA ARG A 274 13.78 -4.21 16.51
C ARG A 274 14.48 -2.86 16.29
N ASP A 275 14.00 -1.89 17.09
CA ASP A 275 14.59 -0.60 17.37
C ASP A 275 16.12 -0.63 17.51
N THR A 276 16.83 -0.24 16.48
CA THR A 276 18.24 0.12 16.66
C THR A 276 18.28 1.58 17.14
N LYS A 277 18.65 1.81 18.37
CA LYS A 277 18.74 3.12 19.05
C LYS A 277 19.61 4.18 18.33
N ARG A 278 20.09 3.90 17.12
CA ARG A 278 21.03 4.71 16.34
C ARG A 278 20.47 5.26 15.03
N GLN A 279 19.19 5.02 14.69
CA GLN A 279 18.64 5.48 13.42
C GLN A 279 18.28 6.97 13.48
N ASN A 280 18.72 7.71 12.46
CA ASN A 280 18.29 9.08 12.23
C ASN A 280 16.87 9.08 11.63
N ASN A 281 15.86 9.20 12.47
CA ASN A 281 14.47 9.24 12.06
C ASN A 281 13.95 10.68 11.79
N GLY A 282 14.81 11.66 11.67
CA GLY A 282 14.40 13.05 11.47
C GLY A 282 13.89 13.74 12.76
N PRO A 283 13.23 14.90 12.64
CA PRO A 283 12.91 15.57 11.37
C PRO A 283 14.16 16.05 10.64
N TRP A 284 14.07 16.17 9.30
CA TRP A 284 15.17 16.61 8.45
C TRP A 284 14.88 17.99 7.86
N SER A 285 15.89 18.85 7.85
CA SER A 285 15.78 20.23 7.36
C SER A 285 16.21 20.37 5.90
N SER A 286 16.87 19.36 5.35
CA SER A 286 17.31 19.36 3.96
C SER A 286 16.96 18.07 3.24
N LEU A 287 16.83 18.19 1.93
CA LEU A 287 16.58 17.03 1.05
C LEU A 287 17.74 16.02 1.12
N GLY A 288 18.99 16.50 1.25
CA GLY A 288 20.16 15.64 1.41
C GLY A 288 20.13 14.81 2.68
N GLU A 289 19.82 15.43 3.84
CA GLU A 289 19.64 14.70 5.11
C GLU A 289 18.55 13.64 5.00
N PHE A 290 17.42 13.97 4.34
CA PHE A 290 16.32 13.04 4.11
C PHE A 290 16.79 11.82 3.30
N HIS A 291 17.41 12.00 2.13
CA HIS A 291 17.86 10.89 1.29
C HIS A 291 18.95 10.05 1.96
N THR A 292 19.91 10.69 2.65
CA THR A 292 20.95 9.97 3.39
C THR A 292 20.36 9.10 4.49
N ALA A 293 19.46 9.66 5.31
CA ALA A 293 18.84 8.92 6.41
C ALA A 293 17.99 7.73 5.93
N ILE A 294 17.35 7.85 4.78
CA ILE A 294 16.59 6.77 4.15
C ILE A 294 17.50 5.61 3.77
N VAL A 295 18.63 5.91 3.13
CA VAL A 295 19.61 4.89 2.73
C VAL A 295 20.26 4.24 3.95
N GLU A 296 20.68 5.01 4.94
CA GLU A 296 21.23 4.48 6.21
C GLU A 296 20.24 3.51 6.87
N ARG A 297 18.97 3.83 6.85
CA ARG A 297 17.92 2.95 7.35
C ARG A 297 17.76 1.69 6.51
N GLY A 298 17.81 1.81 5.18
CA GLY A 298 17.81 0.66 4.27
C GLY A 298 18.96 -0.30 4.57
N LEU A 299 20.18 0.23 4.74
CA LEU A 299 21.38 -0.55 5.11
C LEU A 299 21.21 -1.24 6.48
N ALA A 300 20.73 -0.52 7.49
CA ALA A 300 20.48 -1.09 8.82
C ALA A 300 19.40 -2.19 8.79
N ARG A 301 18.39 -2.06 7.91
CA ARG A 301 17.34 -3.07 7.75
C ARG A 301 17.88 -4.37 7.16
N LEU A 302 18.87 -4.31 6.27
CA LEU A 302 19.50 -5.50 5.67
C LEU A 302 20.15 -6.43 6.71
N GLU A 303 20.62 -5.90 7.83
CA GLU A 303 21.24 -6.70 8.90
C GLU A 303 20.24 -7.65 9.58
N HIS A 304 18.92 -7.39 9.46
CA HIS A 304 17.90 -8.05 10.28
C HIS A 304 16.68 -8.56 9.51
N THR A 305 16.63 -8.37 8.20
CA THR A 305 15.43 -8.66 7.40
C THR A 305 15.78 -9.59 6.23
N ALA A 306 14.90 -10.56 5.95
CA ALA A 306 15.00 -11.36 4.73
C ALA A 306 15.02 -10.44 3.49
N PRO A 307 15.81 -10.80 2.46
CA PRO A 307 16.06 -9.90 1.32
C PRO A 307 14.82 -9.44 0.56
N ILE A 308 13.73 -10.20 0.55
CA ILE A 308 12.46 -9.84 -0.10
C ILE A 308 11.27 -10.42 0.66
N SER A 309 10.12 -9.70 0.59
CA SER A 309 8.85 -10.22 1.06
C SER A 309 8.35 -11.35 0.14
N PRO A 310 7.98 -12.53 0.67
CA PRO A 310 7.40 -13.63 -0.11
C PRO A 310 6.11 -13.24 -0.84
N ALA A 311 5.43 -12.20 -0.39
CA ALA A 311 4.17 -11.75 -1.00
C ALA A 311 4.34 -11.07 -2.36
N THR A 312 5.54 -10.58 -2.72
CA THR A 312 5.73 -9.76 -3.92
C THR A 312 5.88 -10.58 -5.20
N GLY A 313 6.56 -11.74 -5.13
CA GLY A 313 6.83 -12.56 -6.30
C GLY A 313 7.27 -13.97 -5.94
N ILE A 314 7.35 -14.83 -6.94
CA ILE A 314 7.91 -16.16 -6.82
C ILE A 314 9.37 -16.11 -7.26
N TYR A 315 10.27 -16.52 -6.40
CA TYR A 315 11.71 -16.49 -6.60
C TYR A 315 12.25 -17.92 -6.55
N GLY A 316 13.39 -18.16 -7.21
CA GLY A 316 14.02 -19.46 -7.21
C GLY A 316 15.12 -19.58 -8.27
N PRO A 317 15.85 -20.70 -8.30
CA PRO A 317 16.88 -20.96 -9.32
C PRO A 317 16.37 -20.71 -10.74
N GLY A 318 17.13 -19.97 -11.54
CA GLY A 318 16.76 -19.64 -12.93
C GLY A 318 15.74 -18.51 -13.09
N LEU A 319 15.24 -17.93 -11.97
CA LEU A 319 14.53 -16.67 -11.95
C LEU A 319 15.42 -15.57 -11.38
N TYR A 320 14.97 -14.93 -10.32
CA TYR A 320 15.73 -13.93 -9.59
C TYR A 320 16.00 -14.42 -8.17
N GLN A 321 17.21 -14.18 -7.68
CA GLN A 321 17.59 -14.45 -6.30
C GLN A 321 18.08 -13.16 -5.63
N PRO A 322 17.32 -12.64 -4.63
CA PRO A 322 17.71 -11.42 -3.94
C PRO A 322 19.05 -11.59 -3.22
N SER A 323 19.93 -10.59 -3.37
CA SER A 323 21.25 -10.56 -2.78
C SER A 323 21.42 -9.36 -1.85
N TYR A 324 22.05 -9.57 -0.71
CA TYR A 324 22.43 -8.47 0.21
C TYR A 324 23.46 -7.55 -0.44
N GLU A 325 24.43 -8.10 -1.12
CA GLU A 325 25.53 -7.38 -1.78
C GLU A 325 24.97 -6.45 -2.86
N THR A 326 24.05 -6.95 -3.68
CA THR A 326 23.41 -6.17 -4.74
C THR A 326 22.54 -5.07 -4.17
N LYS A 327 21.84 -5.32 -3.03
CA LYS A 327 21.05 -4.29 -2.33
C LYS A 327 21.93 -3.19 -1.75
N ILE A 328 23.04 -3.54 -1.09
CA ILE A 328 24.01 -2.58 -0.56
C ILE A 328 24.58 -1.73 -1.70
N ARG A 329 24.94 -2.37 -2.82
CA ARG A 329 25.43 -1.68 -4.00
C ARG A 329 24.41 -0.70 -4.56
N ALA A 330 23.15 -1.12 -4.69
CA ALA A 330 22.06 -0.27 -5.18
C ALA A 330 21.83 0.94 -4.27
N LEU A 331 21.86 0.76 -2.95
CA LEU A 331 21.70 1.84 -1.97
C LEU A 331 22.89 2.84 -2.04
N ASN A 332 24.11 2.35 -2.17
CA ASN A 332 25.30 3.22 -2.31
C ASN A 332 25.26 3.98 -3.64
N ALA A 333 24.97 3.31 -4.74
CA ALA A 333 24.80 3.93 -6.05
C ALA A 333 23.70 5.01 -6.03
N TYR A 334 22.61 4.77 -5.29
CA TYR A 334 21.57 5.77 -5.11
C TYR A 334 22.09 7.08 -4.48
N LEU A 335 22.91 7.00 -3.43
CA LEU A 335 23.49 8.19 -2.79
C LEU A 335 24.37 9.02 -3.76
N GLU A 336 25.01 8.36 -4.70
CA GLU A 336 25.86 9.04 -5.69
C GLU A 336 25.05 9.77 -6.76
N ILE A 337 23.84 9.29 -7.10
CA ILE A 337 23.10 9.80 -8.26
C ILE A 337 21.73 10.43 -7.95
N TYR A 338 21.16 10.29 -6.74
CA TYR A 338 19.79 10.75 -6.45
C TYR A 338 19.58 12.23 -6.80
N HIS A 339 20.60 13.06 -6.61
CA HIS A 339 20.51 14.51 -6.85
C HIS A 339 20.39 14.87 -8.35
N PHE A 340 20.69 13.94 -9.25
CA PHE A 340 20.42 14.07 -10.68
C PHE A 340 19.01 13.60 -11.06
N MET A 341 18.43 12.71 -10.27
CA MET A 341 17.10 12.13 -10.50
C MET A 341 15.95 12.99 -9.96
N ILE A 342 16.21 13.86 -8.98
CA ILE A 342 15.17 14.75 -8.43
C ILE A 342 14.77 15.83 -9.45
N PRO A 343 13.53 16.37 -9.39
CA PRO A 343 13.06 17.40 -10.30
C PRO A 343 14.02 18.59 -10.41
N PRO A 344 14.26 19.13 -11.62
CA PRO A 344 15.11 20.31 -11.79
C PRO A 344 14.62 21.51 -10.99
N ASP A 345 13.33 21.75 -10.96
CA ASP A 345 12.71 22.74 -10.05
C ASP A 345 12.53 22.13 -8.66
N LEU A 346 13.36 22.59 -7.73
CA LEU A 346 13.38 22.13 -6.34
C LEU A 346 12.07 22.42 -5.58
N SER A 347 11.19 23.25 -6.10
CA SER A 347 9.88 23.46 -5.48
C SER A 347 9.03 22.18 -5.47
N PHE A 348 9.28 21.23 -6.40
CA PHE A 348 8.67 19.91 -6.42
C PHE A 348 9.31 18.92 -5.44
N SER A 349 10.46 19.27 -4.87
CA SER A 349 11.11 18.52 -3.80
C SER A 349 10.87 19.16 -2.41
N ALA A 350 10.17 20.27 -2.33
CA ALA A 350 9.85 20.91 -1.05
C ALA A 350 8.95 20.01 -0.18
N PRO A 351 9.02 20.14 1.17
CA PRO A 351 8.22 19.31 2.08
C PRO A 351 6.72 19.62 1.94
N HIS A 352 5.93 18.61 1.61
CA HIS A 352 4.46 18.69 1.48
C HIS A 352 3.80 17.55 2.26
N ILE A 353 2.51 17.71 2.56
CA ILE A 353 1.67 16.67 3.17
C ILE A 353 0.52 16.33 2.22
N SER A 354 0.24 15.04 2.06
CA SER A 354 -0.91 14.56 1.31
C SER A 354 -1.42 13.27 1.94
N HIS A 355 -2.62 12.85 1.60
CA HIS A 355 -3.14 11.56 2.02
C HIS A 355 -2.33 10.43 1.37
N CYS A 356 -1.83 9.48 2.16
CA CYS A 356 -0.92 8.43 1.67
C CYS A 356 -1.63 7.34 0.84
N ASP A 357 -2.96 7.16 1.01
CA ASP A 357 -3.68 6.04 0.41
C ASP A 357 -5.17 6.39 0.16
N VAL A 358 -5.46 7.15 -0.90
CA VAL A 358 -6.84 7.51 -1.29
C VAL A 358 -7.50 6.32 -1.99
N LYS A 359 -8.29 5.53 -1.23
CA LYS A 359 -9.05 4.36 -1.72
C LYS A 359 -10.56 4.54 -1.50
N ASN A 360 -11.37 3.80 -2.26
CA ASN A 360 -12.85 3.84 -2.15
C ASN A 360 -13.35 3.58 -0.73
N ARG A 361 -12.73 2.66 0.00
CA ARG A 361 -13.06 2.33 1.40
C ARG A 361 -12.67 3.42 2.42
N HIS A 362 -11.86 4.41 2.01
CA HIS A 362 -11.46 5.54 2.87
C HIS A 362 -12.29 6.80 2.66
N ILE A 363 -13.15 6.82 1.64
CA ILE A 363 -14.02 7.95 1.29
C ILE A 363 -15.44 7.60 1.68
N PHE A 364 -16.06 8.43 2.50
CA PHE A 364 -17.45 8.31 2.90
C PHE A 364 -18.29 9.34 2.14
N VAL A 365 -19.42 8.88 1.59
CA VAL A 365 -20.40 9.70 0.89
C VAL A 365 -21.73 9.72 1.63
N ASP A 366 -22.49 10.79 1.44
CA ASP A 366 -23.83 10.93 2.00
C ASP A 366 -24.78 9.89 1.34
N PRO A 367 -25.45 9.02 2.10
CA PRO A 367 -26.32 7.98 1.56
C PRO A 367 -27.52 8.55 0.77
N ASN A 368 -27.91 9.81 1.02
CA ASN A 368 -28.99 10.50 0.29
C ASN A 368 -28.48 11.33 -0.89
N ASN A 369 -27.18 11.57 -0.96
CA ASN A 369 -26.53 12.30 -2.03
C ASN A 369 -25.11 11.78 -2.23
N SER A 370 -24.97 10.66 -2.91
CA SER A 370 -23.69 9.95 -3.10
C SER A 370 -22.62 10.76 -3.86
N ALA A 371 -22.99 11.91 -4.42
CA ALA A 371 -22.04 12.86 -4.98
C ALA A 371 -21.28 13.67 -3.94
N LYS A 372 -21.74 13.68 -2.66
CA LYS A 372 -21.19 14.50 -1.59
C LYS A 372 -20.30 13.67 -0.67
N ILE A 373 -19.01 14.01 -0.62
CA ILE A 373 -18.07 13.45 0.36
C ILE A 373 -18.37 14.03 1.74
N VAL A 374 -18.56 13.17 2.75
CA VAL A 374 -18.83 13.53 4.14
C VAL A 374 -17.70 13.12 5.09
N GLY A 375 -16.77 12.27 4.65
CA GLY A 375 -15.62 11.88 5.45
C GLY A 375 -14.50 11.27 4.62
N ILE A 376 -13.25 11.56 5.02
CA ILE A 376 -12.04 10.93 4.46
C ILE A 376 -11.23 10.40 5.63
N ILE A 377 -11.10 9.07 5.73
CA ILE A 377 -10.36 8.37 6.80
C ILE A 377 -9.05 7.79 6.26
N GLY A 378 -8.25 7.15 7.12
CA GLY A 378 -7.03 6.46 6.68
C GLY A 378 -5.76 7.32 6.75
N TRP A 379 -5.70 8.29 7.65
CA TRP A 379 -4.56 9.22 7.83
C TRP A 379 -3.38 8.64 8.62
N GLN A 380 -3.44 7.36 8.96
CA GLN A 380 -2.33 6.67 9.61
C GLN A 380 -1.10 6.67 8.70
N THR A 381 0.09 6.89 9.28
CA THR A 381 1.38 6.95 8.56
C THR A 381 1.52 8.07 7.52
N THR A 382 0.61 9.04 7.52
CA THR A 382 0.78 10.25 6.71
C THR A 382 2.02 11.02 7.15
N ALA A 383 2.82 11.44 6.18
CA ALA A 383 4.10 12.10 6.43
C ALA A 383 4.29 13.35 5.55
N ILE A 384 5.15 14.24 6.00
CA ILE A 384 5.65 15.38 5.25
C ILE A 384 6.86 14.90 4.44
N LEU A 385 6.68 14.80 3.13
CA LEU A 385 7.63 14.23 2.17
C LEU A 385 7.99 15.25 1.08
N PRO A 386 9.05 15.02 0.29
CA PRO A 386 9.24 15.73 -0.96
C PRO A 386 7.96 15.65 -1.82
N PHE A 387 7.54 16.77 -2.42
CA PHE A 387 6.25 16.82 -3.12
C PHE A 387 6.10 15.74 -4.20
N HIS A 388 7.15 15.48 -4.97
CA HIS A 388 7.18 14.43 -6.01
C HIS A 388 7.16 12.99 -5.47
N PHE A 389 7.18 12.79 -4.15
CA PHE A 389 7.01 11.46 -3.53
C PHE A 389 5.56 11.13 -3.19
N HIS A 390 4.67 12.13 -3.26
CA HIS A 390 3.27 11.91 -2.98
C HIS A 390 2.52 11.32 -4.17
N ARG A 391 1.73 10.28 -3.92
CA ARG A 391 0.72 9.82 -4.87
C ARG A 391 -0.48 10.74 -4.80
N LEU A 392 -0.58 11.67 -5.73
CA LEU A 392 -1.67 12.65 -5.75
C LEU A 392 -2.93 12.10 -6.45
N GLU A 393 -2.87 10.92 -7.05
CA GLU A 393 -3.99 10.28 -7.74
C GLU A 393 -4.65 9.21 -6.88
N PRO A 394 -5.99 9.09 -6.87
CA PRO A 394 -6.70 7.96 -6.33
C PRO A 394 -6.27 6.63 -6.96
N GLY A 395 -6.09 5.60 -6.12
CA GLY A 395 -5.59 4.31 -6.57
C GLY A 395 -6.45 3.59 -7.61
N TRP A 396 -7.75 3.89 -7.69
CA TRP A 396 -8.67 3.24 -8.64
C TRP A 396 -8.62 3.79 -10.07
N PHE A 397 -7.91 4.88 -10.34
CA PHE A 397 -7.68 5.33 -11.72
C PHE A 397 -6.74 4.39 -12.47
N HIS A 398 -5.82 3.80 -11.73
CA HIS A 398 -4.91 2.82 -12.28
C HIS A 398 -5.51 1.44 -12.01
N PRO A 399 -5.84 0.64 -13.03
CA PRO A 399 -6.07 -0.77 -12.82
C PRO A 399 -4.84 -1.27 -12.06
N GLN A 400 -5.05 -1.96 -10.95
CA GLN A 400 -3.93 -2.51 -10.18
C GLN A 400 -3.02 -3.21 -11.16
N GLN A 401 -1.72 -2.92 -11.15
CA GLN A 401 -0.67 -3.20 -12.16
C GLN A 401 -0.69 -4.61 -12.79
N SER A 402 -1.83 -5.05 -13.20
CA SER A 402 -2.12 -6.37 -13.71
C SER A 402 -2.36 -6.42 -15.22
N GLU A 403 -2.45 -5.26 -15.88
CA GLU A 403 -2.61 -5.29 -17.32
C GLU A 403 -1.33 -4.83 -18.01
N PRO A 404 -0.85 -5.57 -19.03
CA PRO A 404 0.11 -5.03 -19.96
C PRO A 404 -0.54 -3.79 -20.60
N ASP A 405 0.20 -2.69 -20.72
CA ASP A 405 -0.21 -1.56 -21.56
C ASP A 405 -0.70 -2.12 -22.90
N CYS A 406 -2.02 -2.14 -23.08
CA CYS A 406 -2.65 -2.47 -24.35
C CYS A 406 -2.58 -1.23 -25.27
N ASP A 407 -1.41 -0.60 -25.34
CA ASP A 407 -1.13 0.36 -26.38
C ASP A 407 -0.76 -0.42 -27.64
N ASP A 408 -1.78 -0.59 -28.51
CA ASP A 408 -1.67 -0.84 -29.93
C ASP A 408 -0.61 -1.86 -30.37
N ASP A 409 -0.95 -3.16 -30.23
CA ASP A 409 -0.38 -4.16 -31.13
C ASP A 409 -1.26 -4.23 -32.39
N PRO A 410 -0.84 -3.60 -33.50
CA PRO A 410 -1.59 -3.63 -34.76
C PRO A 410 -1.58 -5.00 -35.45
N SER A 411 -0.98 -6.03 -34.80
CA SER A 411 -0.84 -7.37 -35.35
C SER A 411 -1.93 -8.37 -34.91
N LEU A 412 -2.91 -7.95 -34.07
CA LEU A 412 -4.02 -8.82 -33.73
C LEU A 412 -4.98 -8.98 -34.92
N PRO A 413 -5.30 -10.24 -35.32
CA PRO A 413 -6.24 -10.47 -36.40
C PRO A 413 -7.61 -9.82 -36.12
N SER A 414 -8.19 -9.15 -37.11
CA SER A 414 -9.49 -8.47 -37.02
C SER A 414 -10.68 -9.38 -36.69
N ASP A 415 -10.49 -10.70 -36.65
CA ASP A 415 -11.50 -11.71 -36.39
C ASP A 415 -11.51 -12.27 -34.98
N TYR A 416 -10.71 -11.70 -34.06
CA TYR A 416 -10.70 -12.14 -32.66
C TYR A 416 -11.99 -11.68 -31.97
N LYS A 417 -12.95 -12.58 -31.81
CA LYS A 417 -14.13 -12.35 -30.98
C LYS A 417 -13.68 -12.16 -29.54
N ILE A 418 -13.55 -10.88 -29.15
CA ILE A 418 -13.28 -10.49 -27.77
C ILE A 418 -14.38 -11.14 -26.91
N ARG A 419 -14.01 -11.94 -25.91
CA ARG A 419 -14.97 -12.51 -24.97
C ARG A 419 -15.69 -11.36 -24.26
N TRP A 420 -16.95 -11.57 -23.88
CA TRP A 420 -17.77 -10.53 -23.24
C TRP A 420 -17.06 -9.91 -22.00
N LYS A 421 -16.38 -10.74 -21.19
CA LYS A 421 -15.56 -10.31 -20.06
C LYS A 421 -14.42 -9.36 -20.46
N GLU A 422 -13.72 -9.63 -21.56
CA GLU A 422 -12.65 -8.77 -22.08
C GLU A 422 -13.20 -7.43 -22.58
N GLN A 423 -14.42 -7.41 -23.14
CA GLN A 423 -15.10 -6.17 -23.54
C GLN A 423 -15.51 -5.34 -22.33
N GLU A 424 -16.01 -5.97 -21.26
CA GLU A 424 -16.39 -5.31 -20.02
C GLU A 424 -15.16 -4.74 -19.30
N GLU A 425 -14.06 -5.48 -19.25
CA GLU A 425 -12.77 -5.03 -18.70
C GLU A 425 -12.23 -3.84 -19.51
N ALA A 426 -12.22 -3.92 -20.84
CA ALA A 426 -11.80 -2.82 -21.71
C ALA A 426 -12.67 -1.57 -21.54
N HIS A 427 -13.99 -1.75 -21.39
CA HIS A 427 -14.92 -0.65 -21.14
C HIS A 427 -14.66 -0.01 -19.77
N SER A 428 -14.50 -0.81 -18.72
CA SER A 428 -14.16 -0.35 -17.38
C SER A 428 -12.84 0.44 -17.35
N LEU A 429 -11.83 -0.05 -18.08
CA LEU A 429 -10.55 0.63 -18.22
C LEU A 429 -10.71 2.00 -18.92
N GLN A 430 -11.51 2.06 -19.98
CA GLN A 430 -11.79 3.33 -20.66
C GLN A 430 -12.48 4.33 -19.73
N LEU A 431 -13.49 3.91 -18.97
CA LEU A 431 -14.18 4.77 -18.00
C LEU A 431 -13.24 5.29 -16.90
N ARG A 432 -12.32 4.46 -16.42
CA ARG A 432 -11.29 4.89 -15.46
C ARG A 432 -10.33 5.94 -16.07
N ARG A 433 -9.94 5.78 -17.34
CA ARG A 433 -9.16 6.77 -18.08
C ARG A 433 -9.92 8.10 -18.22
N ASP A 434 -11.20 8.04 -18.54
CA ASP A 434 -12.05 9.23 -18.66
C ASP A 434 -12.19 9.97 -17.32
N LEU A 435 -12.38 9.24 -16.22
CA LEU A 435 -12.39 9.82 -14.86
C LEU A 435 -11.03 10.41 -14.49
N ARG A 436 -9.91 9.77 -14.86
CA ARG A 436 -8.57 10.33 -14.70
C ARG A 436 -8.40 11.61 -15.49
N CYS A 437 -8.85 11.65 -16.75
CA CYS A 437 -8.83 12.87 -17.57
C CYS A 437 -9.65 13.99 -16.93
N LEU A 438 -10.83 13.69 -16.38
CA LEU A 438 -11.66 14.64 -15.65
C LEU A 438 -10.92 15.18 -14.40
N TYR A 439 -10.28 14.29 -13.62
CA TYR A 439 -9.49 14.65 -12.45
C TYR A 439 -8.32 15.59 -12.82
N MET A 440 -7.54 15.23 -13.83
CA MET A 440 -6.41 16.02 -14.32
C MET A 440 -6.85 17.39 -14.84
N SER A 441 -7.96 17.46 -15.58
CA SER A 441 -8.54 18.71 -16.06
C SER A 441 -8.96 19.60 -14.89
N HIS A 442 -9.59 19.04 -13.87
CA HIS A 442 -10.02 19.80 -12.70
C HIS A 442 -8.84 20.31 -11.86
N LEU A 443 -7.78 19.53 -11.73
CA LEU A 443 -6.52 19.99 -11.11
C LEU A 443 -5.87 21.11 -11.92
N LYS A 444 -5.90 21.04 -13.25
CA LYS A 444 -5.36 22.08 -14.13
C LYS A 444 -6.04 23.42 -13.90
N ASP A 445 -7.36 23.42 -13.74
CA ASP A 445 -8.16 24.63 -13.50
C ASP A 445 -7.91 25.24 -12.11
N ARG A 446 -7.46 24.43 -11.12
CA ARG A 446 -7.25 24.82 -9.73
C ARG A 446 -5.80 25.04 -9.38
N SER A 447 -4.89 24.20 -9.86
CA SER A 447 -3.47 24.23 -9.54
C SER A 447 -2.62 23.61 -10.63
N SER A 448 -1.95 24.46 -11.37
CA SER A 448 -0.94 23.99 -12.33
C SER A 448 0.20 23.21 -11.66
N LYS A 449 0.55 23.55 -10.39
CA LYS A 449 1.63 22.90 -9.66
C LYS A 449 1.33 21.43 -9.31
N ALA A 450 0.11 21.11 -8.87
CA ALA A 450 -0.27 19.73 -8.58
C ALA A 450 -0.27 18.87 -9.86
N LEU A 451 -0.79 19.42 -10.97
CA LEU A 451 -0.75 18.75 -12.27
C LEU A 451 0.69 18.52 -12.75
N GLN A 452 1.53 19.55 -12.69
CA GLN A 452 2.95 19.42 -13.05
C GLN A 452 3.68 18.41 -12.19
N CYS A 453 3.34 18.31 -10.89
CA CYS A 453 3.89 17.28 -10.01
C CYS A 453 3.51 15.88 -10.48
N LEU A 454 2.25 15.66 -10.87
CA LEU A 454 1.81 14.37 -11.43
C LEU A 454 2.57 14.00 -12.70
N GLU A 455 2.70 14.96 -13.64
CA GLU A 455 3.47 14.76 -14.88
C GLU A 455 4.96 14.45 -14.60
N ILE A 456 5.54 15.12 -13.60
CA ILE A 456 6.92 14.88 -13.16
C ILE A 456 7.07 13.48 -12.54
N CYS A 457 6.09 13.02 -11.76
CA CYS A 457 6.11 11.70 -11.15
C CYS A 457 6.00 10.55 -12.18
N GLU A 458 5.47 10.82 -13.37
CA GLU A 458 5.46 9.88 -14.50
C GLU A 458 6.83 9.74 -15.18
N ASP A 459 7.77 10.67 -14.92
CA ASP A 459 9.14 10.56 -15.45
C ASP A 459 9.85 9.39 -14.76
N PRO A 460 10.33 8.39 -15.53
CA PRO A 460 11.01 7.22 -14.97
C PRO A 460 12.27 7.57 -14.15
N VAL A 461 12.95 8.66 -14.49
CA VAL A 461 14.14 9.12 -13.76
C VAL A 461 13.74 9.64 -12.38
N VAL A 462 12.70 10.48 -12.32
CA VAL A 462 12.18 10.99 -11.04
C VAL A 462 11.58 9.84 -10.22
N HIS A 463 10.85 8.93 -10.86
CA HIS A 463 10.31 7.75 -10.19
C HIS A 463 11.41 6.90 -9.54
N ALA A 464 12.56 6.72 -10.20
CA ALA A 464 13.69 5.99 -9.64
C ALA A 464 14.25 6.63 -8.35
N SER A 465 14.00 7.92 -8.10
CA SER A 465 14.39 8.58 -6.84
C SER A 465 13.64 8.05 -5.61
N THR A 466 12.52 7.35 -5.79
CA THR A 466 11.74 6.73 -4.71
C THR A 466 12.23 5.32 -4.35
N PHE A 467 13.21 4.78 -5.07
CA PHE A 467 13.70 3.41 -4.93
C PHE A 467 14.02 2.97 -3.49
N PRO A 468 14.68 3.76 -2.63
CA PRO A 468 14.99 3.29 -1.28
C PRO A 468 13.75 2.93 -0.44
N PHE A 469 12.58 3.47 -0.78
CA PHE A 469 11.32 3.13 -0.12
C PHE A 469 10.79 1.75 -0.53
N THR A 470 11.07 1.34 -1.76
CA THR A 470 10.54 0.11 -2.36
C THR A 470 11.56 -1.02 -2.44
N LEU A 471 12.77 -0.84 -1.88
CA LEU A 471 13.87 -1.80 -1.97
C LEU A 471 13.50 -3.23 -1.54
N PHE A 472 12.62 -3.35 -0.54
CA PHE A 472 12.22 -4.64 0.01
C PHE A 472 10.91 -5.19 -0.58
N ASP A 473 10.21 -4.40 -1.36
CA ASP A 473 8.97 -4.76 -2.05
C ASP A 473 9.21 -5.00 -3.54
N VAL A 474 10.11 -4.20 -4.12
CA VAL A 474 10.59 -4.32 -5.49
C VAL A 474 12.06 -4.74 -5.45
N SER A 475 12.57 -5.33 -6.49
CA SER A 475 13.96 -5.80 -6.52
C SER A 475 14.94 -4.65 -6.71
N GLU A 476 16.10 -4.74 -6.07
CA GLU A 476 17.26 -3.87 -6.32
C GLU A 476 17.68 -3.88 -7.77
N THR A 477 17.46 -4.96 -8.47
CA THR A 477 17.77 -5.12 -9.89
C THR A 477 16.93 -4.17 -10.75
N CYS A 478 15.69 -3.86 -10.36
CA CYS A 478 14.88 -2.84 -11.03
C CYS A 478 15.55 -1.47 -10.98
N PHE A 479 16.14 -1.11 -9.85
CA PHE A 479 16.86 0.15 -9.71
C PHE A 479 18.18 0.15 -10.46
N LEU A 480 18.98 -0.92 -10.36
CA LEU A 480 20.22 -1.04 -11.11
C LEU A 480 19.98 -1.02 -12.62
N PHE A 481 18.89 -1.62 -13.08
CA PHE A 481 18.45 -1.50 -14.47
C PHE A 481 18.10 -0.05 -14.85
N ALA A 482 17.40 0.67 -13.98
CA ALA A 482 17.13 2.09 -14.19
C ALA A 482 18.42 2.94 -14.24
N ILE A 483 19.41 2.65 -13.39
CA ILE A 483 20.74 3.26 -13.42
C ILE A 483 21.43 2.98 -14.77
N MET A 484 21.43 1.74 -15.22
CA MET A 484 22.02 1.35 -16.51
C MET A 484 21.36 2.09 -17.68
N MET A 485 20.06 2.28 -17.64
CA MET A 485 19.34 3.07 -18.66
C MET A 485 19.66 4.56 -18.54
N LEU A 486 19.83 5.08 -17.32
CA LEU A 486 20.19 6.47 -17.08
C LEU A 486 21.57 6.85 -17.62
N GLU A 487 22.52 5.91 -17.63
CA GLU A 487 23.85 6.10 -18.25
C GLU A 487 23.73 6.53 -19.72
N HIS A 488 22.78 5.96 -20.47
CA HIS A 488 22.57 6.30 -21.89
C HIS A 488 21.94 7.69 -22.10
N GLU A 489 21.21 8.18 -21.12
CA GLU A 489 20.52 9.47 -21.19
C GLU A 489 21.23 10.55 -20.34
N TRP A 490 22.38 10.22 -19.75
CA TRP A 490 23.09 11.06 -18.78
C TRP A 490 23.30 12.50 -19.24
N GLU A 491 23.80 12.68 -20.46
CA GLU A 491 24.08 14.01 -21.01
C GLU A 491 22.81 14.85 -21.25
N THR A 492 21.65 14.21 -21.32
CA THR A 492 20.37 14.90 -21.50
C THR A 492 19.81 15.47 -20.20
N LEU A 493 20.32 15.01 -19.06
CA LEU A 493 19.86 15.47 -17.76
C LEU A 493 20.38 16.88 -17.47
N PRO A 494 19.49 17.84 -17.08
CA PRO A 494 19.89 19.25 -16.88
C PRO A 494 21.03 19.44 -15.87
N ARG A 495 21.13 18.58 -14.86
CA ARG A 495 22.13 18.68 -13.78
C ARG A 495 23.41 17.88 -14.06
N ALA A 496 23.38 17.00 -15.06
CA ALA A 496 24.51 16.13 -15.40
C ALA A 496 25.36 16.65 -16.58
N GLN A 497 24.96 17.75 -17.22
CA GLN A 497 25.64 18.30 -18.39
C GLN A 497 27.13 18.55 -18.14
N GLY A 498 27.97 17.94 -18.93
CA GLY A 498 29.43 18.04 -18.83
C GLY A 498 30.07 17.24 -17.68
N MET A 499 29.31 16.42 -16.97
CA MET A 499 29.81 15.54 -15.92
C MET A 499 29.86 14.09 -16.42
N ALA A 500 30.94 13.38 -16.07
CA ALA A 500 30.99 11.93 -16.30
C ALA A 500 29.91 11.21 -15.47
N PHE A 501 29.40 10.10 -16.02
CA PHE A 501 28.49 9.25 -15.26
C PHE A 501 29.22 8.66 -14.06
N PRO A 502 28.69 8.79 -12.82
CA PRO A 502 29.46 8.46 -11.62
C PRO A 502 29.51 6.97 -11.28
N ILE A 503 28.62 6.15 -11.86
CA ILE A 503 28.51 4.73 -11.53
C ILE A 503 29.20 3.89 -12.60
N GLU A 504 30.23 3.12 -12.21
CA GLU A 504 30.88 2.18 -13.11
C GLU A 504 30.16 0.83 -13.10
N LEU A 505 29.70 0.39 -14.27
CA LEU A 505 29.11 -0.93 -14.50
C LEU A 505 29.91 -1.65 -15.59
N SER A 506 30.49 -2.80 -15.25
CA SER A 506 31.16 -3.64 -16.27
C SER A 506 30.15 -4.25 -17.24
N ASP A 507 30.59 -4.73 -18.40
CA ASP A 507 29.71 -5.38 -19.39
C ASP A 507 29.10 -6.66 -18.81
N GLU A 508 29.83 -7.41 -17.99
CA GLU A 508 29.35 -8.59 -17.30
C GLU A 508 28.23 -8.23 -16.30
N GLU A 509 28.39 -7.13 -15.56
CA GLU A 509 27.38 -6.65 -14.64
C GLU A 509 26.11 -6.19 -15.36
N LYS A 510 26.27 -5.47 -16.46
CA LYS A 510 25.13 -5.04 -17.31
C LYS A 510 24.35 -6.25 -17.84
N GLN A 511 25.05 -7.31 -18.26
CA GLN A 511 24.41 -8.55 -18.69
C GLN A 511 23.68 -9.25 -17.53
N SER A 512 24.29 -9.33 -16.34
CA SER A 512 23.68 -9.90 -15.15
C SER A 512 22.40 -9.16 -14.78
N ILE A 513 22.43 -7.83 -14.75
CA ILE A 513 21.25 -6.99 -14.45
C ILE A 513 20.11 -7.28 -15.45
N VAL A 514 20.41 -7.43 -16.75
CA VAL A 514 19.39 -7.76 -17.76
C VAL A 514 18.78 -9.14 -17.52
N ILE A 515 19.58 -10.14 -17.17
CA ILE A 515 19.09 -11.49 -16.88
C ILE A 515 18.21 -11.48 -15.62
N GLU A 516 18.67 -10.82 -14.56
CA GLU A 516 17.98 -10.74 -13.29
C GLU A 516 16.65 -10.00 -13.41
N ILE A 517 16.57 -8.87 -14.13
CA ILE A 517 15.31 -8.15 -14.32
C ILE A 517 14.25 -8.99 -15.05
N LEU A 518 14.68 -9.83 -16.01
CA LEU A 518 13.78 -10.76 -16.67
C LEU A 518 13.27 -11.83 -15.67
N GLY A 519 14.13 -12.30 -14.77
CA GLY A 519 13.79 -13.23 -13.70
C GLY A 519 12.79 -12.62 -12.70
N VAL A 520 13.02 -11.37 -12.28
CA VAL A 520 12.10 -10.61 -11.41
C VAL A 520 10.71 -10.52 -12.05
N ARG A 521 10.66 -10.07 -13.31
CA ARG A 521 9.38 -9.92 -14.04
C ARG A 521 8.63 -11.24 -14.11
N LYS A 522 9.33 -12.33 -14.43
CA LYS A 522 8.75 -13.66 -14.50
C LYS A 522 8.20 -14.09 -13.14
N GLY A 523 8.94 -13.86 -12.06
CA GLY A 523 8.50 -14.17 -10.69
C GLY A 523 7.25 -13.40 -10.27
N VAL A 524 7.18 -12.11 -10.59
CA VAL A 524 6.01 -11.27 -10.34
C VAL A 524 4.80 -11.73 -11.17
N MET A 525 5.00 -12.05 -12.46
CA MET A 525 3.93 -12.57 -13.33
C MET A 525 3.40 -13.92 -12.84
N LEU A 526 4.27 -14.80 -12.34
CA LEU A 526 3.86 -16.08 -11.78
C LEU A 526 3.02 -15.89 -10.50
N MET A 527 3.43 -14.99 -9.61
CA MET A 527 2.65 -14.66 -8.42
C MET A 527 1.28 -14.06 -8.79
N LYS A 528 1.25 -13.14 -9.76
CA LYS A 528 0.01 -12.59 -10.28
C LYS A 528 -0.92 -13.67 -10.82
N SER A 529 -0.45 -14.51 -11.73
CA SER A 529 -1.21 -15.62 -12.28
C SER A 529 -1.75 -16.58 -11.21
N LEU A 530 -0.98 -16.79 -10.14
CA LEU A 530 -1.39 -17.61 -9.01
C LEU A 530 -2.56 -16.94 -8.26
N ARG A 531 -2.46 -15.63 -7.97
CA ARG A 531 -3.54 -14.87 -7.32
C ARG A 531 -4.81 -14.86 -8.17
N GLU A 532 -4.70 -14.62 -9.47
CA GLU A 532 -5.82 -14.68 -10.41
C GLU A 532 -6.50 -16.05 -10.40
N SER A 533 -5.73 -17.13 -10.37
CA SER A 533 -6.27 -18.48 -10.27
C SER A 533 -7.04 -18.71 -8.95
N LEU A 534 -6.56 -18.17 -7.83
CA LEU A 534 -7.27 -18.26 -6.54
C LEU A 534 -8.57 -17.43 -6.54
N ILE A 535 -8.58 -16.28 -7.23
CA ILE A 535 -9.78 -15.44 -7.41
C ILE A 535 -10.80 -16.17 -8.30
N GLU A 536 -10.37 -16.71 -9.44
CA GLU A 536 -11.24 -17.47 -10.36
C GLU A 536 -11.89 -18.69 -9.70
N LEU A 537 -11.19 -19.29 -8.74
CA LEU A 537 -11.70 -20.39 -7.93
C LEU A 537 -12.56 -19.93 -6.74
N HIS A 538 -12.86 -18.64 -6.63
CA HIS A 538 -13.59 -18.02 -5.52
C HIS A 538 -12.99 -18.34 -4.14
N MET A 539 -11.68 -18.50 -4.06
CA MET A 539 -10.95 -18.77 -2.81
C MET A 539 -10.55 -17.50 -2.08
N ILE A 540 -10.20 -16.45 -2.83
CA ILE A 540 -9.90 -15.12 -2.30
C ILE A 540 -10.72 -14.06 -3.04
N ASN A 541 -11.03 -12.96 -2.35
CA ASN A 541 -11.65 -11.82 -2.98
C ASN A 541 -10.60 -10.93 -3.67
N ASP A 542 -11.01 -10.20 -4.71
CA ASP A 542 -10.11 -9.31 -5.45
C ASP A 542 -9.47 -8.24 -4.57
N ASP A 543 -10.25 -7.72 -3.60
CA ASP A 543 -9.78 -6.71 -2.62
C ASP A 543 -8.78 -7.27 -1.59
N GLU A 544 -8.73 -8.59 -1.41
CA GLU A 544 -7.89 -9.29 -0.44
C GLU A 544 -6.68 -9.99 -1.07
N LYS A 545 -6.54 -9.89 -2.38
CA LYS A 545 -5.50 -10.57 -3.15
C LYS A 545 -4.06 -10.22 -2.73
N GLU A 546 -3.83 -9.03 -2.25
CA GLU A 546 -2.50 -8.60 -1.80
C GLU A 546 -2.11 -9.29 -0.49
N GLU A 547 -3.06 -9.46 0.44
CA GLU A 547 -2.84 -10.12 1.72
C GLU A 547 -2.92 -11.66 1.63
N LEU A 548 -3.43 -12.21 0.53
CA LEU A 548 -3.71 -13.64 0.35
C LEU A 548 -4.55 -14.19 1.51
N LEU A 549 -5.60 -13.45 1.86
CA LEU A 549 -6.49 -13.74 2.96
C LEU A 549 -7.69 -14.57 2.48
N LEU A 550 -8.02 -15.63 3.23
CA LEU A 550 -9.14 -16.51 2.96
C LEU A 550 -10.18 -16.40 4.09
N THR A 551 -11.45 -16.30 3.71
CA THR A 551 -12.54 -16.04 4.67
C THR A 551 -13.01 -17.29 5.41
N THR A 552 -12.79 -18.49 4.87
CA THR A 552 -13.23 -19.74 5.49
C THR A 552 -12.12 -20.79 5.56
N ASP A 553 -12.24 -21.74 6.51
CA ASP A 553 -11.32 -22.87 6.65
C ASP A 553 -11.34 -23.78 5.41
N ASP A 554 -12.52 -24.01 4.81
CA ASP A 554 -12.64 -24.85 3.62
C ASP A 554 -11.89 -24.24 2.42
N GLN A 555 -12.02 -22.92 2.22
CA GLN A 555 -11.25 -22.19 1.20
C GLN A 555 -9.75 -22.30 1.47
N TYR A 556 -9.33 -22.17 2.73
CA TYR A 556 -7.92 -22.27 3.12
C TYR A 556 -7.32 -23.63 2.76
N TYR A 557 -7.96 -24.74 3.14
CA TYR A 557 -7.44 -26.08 2.82
C TYR A 557 -7.50 -26.38 1.32
N ALA A 558 -8.52 -25.91 0.62
CA ALA A 558 -8.61 -26.03 -0.83
C ALA A 558 -7.46 -25.26 -1.52
N ALA A 559 -7.19 -24.02 -1.11
CA ALA A 559 -6.11 -23.22 -1.64
C ALA A 559 -4.73 -23.85 -1.40
N LEU A 560 -4.47 -24.41 -0.21
CA LEU A 560 -3.22 -25.11 0.06
C LEU A 560 -3.00 -26.33 -0.88
N ASN A 561 -4.06 -27.03 -1.25
CA ASN A 561 -3.95 -28.15 -2.20
C ASN A 561 -3.65 -27.66 -3.63
N VAL A 562 -4.27 -26.55 -4.06
CA VAL A 562 -3.96 -25.90 -5.34
C VAL A 562 -2.51 -25.43 -5.35
N LEU A 563 -2.05 -24.76 -4.29
CA LEU A 563 -0.69 -24.28 -4.15
C LEU A 563 0.36 -25.39 -4.18
N ALA A 564 0.10 -26.52 -3.51
CA ALA A 564 0.99 -27.69 -3.55
C ALA A 564 1.10 -28.29 -4.97
N THR A 565 0.01 -28.27 -5.73
CA THR A 565 0.01 -28.73 -7.13
C THR A 565 0.83 -27.77 -8.01
N LEU A 566 0.66 -26.47 -7.81
CA LEU A 566 1.40 -25.44 -8.55
C LEU A 566 2.90 -25.48 -8.21
N GLU A 567 3.28 -25.69 -6.95
CA GLU A 567 4.66 -25.91 -6.53
C GLU A 567 5.31 -27.06 -7.30
N ALA A 568 4.65 -28.22 -7.33
CA ALA A 568 5.16 -29.39 -8.04
C ALA A 568 5.33 -29.16 -9.55
N LEU A 569 4.37 -28.46 -10.18
CA LEU A 569 4.43 -28.11 -11.60
C LEU A 569 5.59 -27.13 -11.88
N MET A 570 5.77 -26.13 -11.04
CA MET A 570 6.85 -25.15 -11.18
C MET A 570 8.22 -25.77 -11.00
N ILE A 571 8.40 -26.63 -9.99
CA ILE A 571 9.64 -27.38 -9.79
C ILE A 571 9.94 -28.24 -11.02
N GLY A 572 8.92 -28.95 -11.55
CA GLY A 572 9.07 -29.78 -12.74
C GLY A 572 9.44 -28.99 -14.01
N GLU A 573 9.04 -27.72 -14.10
CA GLU A 573 9.34 -26.85 -15.26
C GLU A 573 10.68 -26.15 -15.14
N TYR A 574 11.05 -25.68 -13.93
CA TYR A 574 12.18 -24.79 -13.75
C TYR A 574 13.42 -25.43 -13.15
N ALA A 575 13.30 -26.48 -12.34
CA ALA A 575 14.44 -27.15 -11.75
C ALA A 575 15.17 -28.04 -12.79
N LYS A 576 16.45 -27.82 -12.95
CA LYS A 576 17.29 -28.58 -13.88
C LYS A 576 17.84 -29.87 -13.27
N ASN A 577 17.89 -29.95 -11.94
CA ASN A 577 18.41 -31.08 -11.18
C ASN A 577 17.76 -31.14 -9.79
N ALA A 578 18.10 -32.17 -9.02
CA ALA A 578 17.52 -32.40 -7.69
C ALA A 578 17.91 -31.31 -6.66
N GLU A 579 19.10 -30.71 -6.80
CA GLU A 579 19.56 -29.65 -5.91
C GLU A 579 18.72 -28.37 -6.13
N GLU A 580 18.57 -27.93 -7.37
CA GLU A 580 17.69 -26.81 -7.71
C GLU A 580 16.23 -27.08 -7.30
N ALA A 581 15.75 -28.32 -7.37
CA ALA A 581 14.41 -28.68 -6.91
C ALA A 581 14.23 -28.47 -5.40
N GLU A 582 15.23 -28.79 -4.59
CA GLU A 582 15.21 -28.56 -3.14
C GLU A 582 15.33 -27.05 -2.83
N GLU A 583 16.12 -26.29 -3.59
CA GLU A 583 16.17 -24.82 -3.45
C GLU A 583 14.82 -24.18 -3.79
N TRP A 584 14.15 -24.63 -4.85
CA TRP A 584 12.80 -24.19 -5.19
C TRP A 584 11.80 -24.43 -4.06
N LYS A 585 11.80 -25.64 -3.49
CA LYS A 585 10.99 -25.95 -2.31
C LYS A 585 11.36 -25.04 -1.13
N ALA A 586 12.66 -24.79 -0.94
CA ALA A 586 13.15 -23.96 0.14
C ALA A 586 12.70 -22.48 0.04
N GLN A 587 12.47 -21.98 -1.15
CA GLN A 587 12.06 -20.60 -1.42
C GLN A 587 10.55 -20.45 -1.67
N TRP A 588 9.79 -21.57 -1.69
CA TRP A 588 8.34 -21.53 -1.89
C TRP A 588 7.64 -20.76 -0.77
N PRO A 589 6.87 -19.68 -1.09
CA PRO A 589 6.32 -18.81 -0.06
C PRO A 589 5.12 -19.39 0.71
N PHE A 590 4.51 -20.48 0.22
CA PHE A 590 3.28 -21.06 0.76
C PHE A 590 3.55 -22.39 1.46
N ARG A 591 4.41 -22.39 2.45
CA ARG A 591 4.73 -23.62 3.19
C ARG A 591 3.63 -23.97 4.18
N ARG A 592 3.32 -25.26 4.30
CA ARG A 592 2.57 -25.78 5.45
C ARG A 592 3.51 -25.73 6.67
N GLU A 593 3.13 -24.94 7.68
CA GLU A 593 3.78 -24.96 8.98
C GLU A 593 3.46 -26.26 9.75
#